data_df842daaa27b653db96de2e22b4e1978
#
_entry.id   df842daaa27b653db96de2e22b4e1978
#
_cell.length_a   1.000
_cell.length_b   1.000
_cell.length_c   1.000
_cell.angle_alpha   90.00
_cell.angle_beta   90.00
_cell.angle_gamma   90.00
#
_symmetry.space_group_name_H-M   'P 1'
#
loop_
_entity.id
_entity.type
_entity.pdbx_description
1 polymer ?
#
loop_
_entity_poly.entity_id
_entity_poly.type
_entity_poly.pdbx_seq_one_letter_code
_entity_poly.pdbx_strand_id
1 'polypeptide(L)'
;MEKYFSYAVARYQFVALISELFRHDLQLLHQSSNTEYAFFGEPGKDSDTVFHRKFYNKLRSGWKDFVDTYKCFIRERIAPIMGAKDGLIYQTWPTLRVHLPGNVAVGGWHRDRDYNHPPGEMNFVVAI
;
A
#
# COMPACT_ATOMS: atom_id res chain seq x y z
N MET A 1 -12.30 16.41 0.29
CA MET A 1 -11.10 17.32 0.32
C MET A 1 -9.91 16.45 0.64
N GLU A 2 -8.91 16.41 -0.24
CA GLU A 2 -7.64 15.71 0.00
C GLU A 2 -6.77 16.52 0.95
N LYS A 3 -6.05 15.83 1.84
CA LYS A 3 -5.07 16.43 2.74
C LYS A 3 -3.76 15.67 2.63
N TYR A 4 -2.66 16.39 2.63
CA TYR A 4 -1.32 15.84 2.53
C TYR A 4 -0.59 15.98 3.86
N PHE A 5 0.07 14.90 4.29
CA PHE A 5 0.84 14.86 5.52
C PHE A 5 2.21 14.25 5.23
N SER A 6 3.26 14.87 5.73
CA SER A 6 4.59 14.26 5.70
C SER A 6 4.75 13.23 6.81
N TYR A 7 5.64 12.26 6.61
CA TYR A 7 6.05 11.32 7.63
C TYR A 7 7.56 11.06 7.60
N ALA A 8 8.09 10.64 8.73
CA ALA A 8 9.53 10.37 8.89
C ALA A 8 9.89 9.02 8.26
N VAL A 9 10.41 9.01 7.04
CA VAL A 9 10.78 7.79 6.29
C VAL A 9 11.81 6.94 7.05
N ALA A 10 12.76 7.59 7.75
CA ALA A 10 13.76 6.88 8.56
C ALA A 10 13.16 6.15 9.77
N ARG A 11 12.03 6.64 10.31
CA ARG A 11 11.34 5.99 11.42
C ARG A 11 10.42 4.88 10.94
N TYR A 12 9.68 5.12 9.87
CA TYR A 12 8.74 4.16 9.30
C TYR A 12 9.32 3.63 7.99
N GLN A 13 10.13 2.60 8.09
CA GLN A 13 11.01 2.09 7.02
C GLN A 13 10.27 1.33 5.90
N PHE A 14 9.08 1.78 5.50
CA PHE A 14 8.30 1.11 4.46
C PHE A 14 9.07 0.97 3.14
N VAL A 15 9.73 2.06 2.70
CA VAL A 15 10.52 2.06 1.46
C VAL A 15 11.61 0.99 1.53
N ALA A 16 12.40 0.97 2.62
CA ALA A 16 13.49 0.02 2.78
C ALA A 16 13.00 -1.44 2.80
N LEU A 17 11.97 -1.73 3.60
CA LEU A 17 11.40 -3.07 3.72
C LEU A 17 10.81 -3.59 2.41
N ILE A 18 10.15 -2.74 1.65
CA ILE A 18 9.54 -3.13 0.37
C ILE A 18 10.59 -3.23 -0.73
N SER A 19 11.56 -2.32 -0.79
CA SER A 19 12.69 -2.42 -1.73
C SER A 19 13.48 -3.71 -1.53
N GLU A 20 13.76 -4.08 -0.28
CA GLU A 20 14.42 -5.34 0.04
C GLU A 20 13.62 -6.56 -0.42
N LEU A 21 12.31 -6.57 -0.11
CA LEU A 21 11.41 -7.65 -0.52
C LEU A 21 11.34 -7.80 -2.05
N PHE A 22 11.24 -6.69 -2.75
CA PHE A 22 11.14 -6.69 -4.21
C PHE A 22 12.49 -6.92 -4.88
N ARG A 23 13.60 -6.66 -4.18
CA ARG A 23 14.96 -6.62 -4.72
C ARG A 23 15.04 -5.63 -5.87
N HIS A 24 14.45 -4.46 -5.67
CA HIS A 24 14.34 -3.42 -6.66
C HIS A 24 14.35 -2.05 -6.00
N ASP A 25 15.00 -1.08 -6.64
CA ASP A 25 14.89 0.33 -6.24
C ASP A 25 13.51 0.85 -6.66
N LEU A 26 12.67 1.15 -5.68
CA LEU A 26 11.30 1.62 -5.95
C LEU A 26 11.29 2.92 -6.74
N GLN A 27 12.30 3.76 -6.59
CA GLN A 27 12.40 5.03 -7.32
C GLN A 27 12.63 4.82 -8.83
N LEU A 28 13.14 3.66 -9.21
CA LEU A 28 13.40 3.30 -10.61
C LEU A 28 12.27 2.51 -11.26
N LEU A 29 11.22 2.15 -10.52
CA LEU A 29 10.09 1.38 -11.07
C LEU A 29 9.42 2.08 -12.28
N HIS A 30 9.40 3.41 -12.29
CA HIS A 30 8.84 4.18 -13.41
C HIS A 30 9.66 4.06 -14.71
N GLN A 31 10.89 3.56 -14.64
CA GLN A 31 11.76 3.33 -15.80
C GLN A 31 11.65 1.90 -16.32
N SER A 32 10.96 1.04 -15.60
CA SER A 32 10.82 -0.36 -15.95
C SER A 32 9.75 -0.54 -17.04
N SER A 33 9.97 -1.51 -17.93
CA SER A 33 8.96 -1.93 -18.87
C SER A 33 7.94 -2.84 -18.19
N ASN A 34 6.66 -2.70 -18.54
CA ASN A 34 5.63 -3.62 -18.06
C ASN A 34 5.84 -5.08 -18.54
N THR A 35 6.69 -5.30 -19.56
CA THR A 35 7.06 -6.62 -20.04
C THR A 35 8.13 -7.32 -19.22
N GLU A 36 8.82 -6.58 -18.33
CA GLU A 36 9.88 -7.14 -17.48
C GLU A 36 9.34 -7.93 -16.28
N TYR A 37 8.05 -7.74 -15.95
CA TYR A 37 7.43 -8.35 -14.78
C TYR A 37 6.31 -9.31 -15.16
N ALA A 38 6.23 -10.40 -14.43
CA ALA A 38 5.14 -11.36 -14.60
C ALA A 38 3.82 -10.78 -14.10
N PHE A 39 2.80 -10.91 -14.93
CA PHE A 39 1.40 -10.65 -14.61
C PHE A 39 0.68 -11.98 -14.44
N PHE A 40 -0.14 -12.08 -13.41
CA PHE A 40 -0.93 -13.27 -13.09
C PHE A 40 -2.44 -13.02 -13.26
N GLY A 41 -2.80 -11.76 -13.34
CA GLY A 41 -4.16 -11.32 -13.67
C GLY A 41 -4.29 -10.99 -15.15
N GLU A 42 -5.21 -10.07 -15.45
CA GLU A 42 -5.43 -9.62 -16.82
C GLU A 42 -4.22 -8.84 -17.36
N PRO A 43 -3.70 -9.17 -18.56
CA PRO A 43 -2.54 -8.49 -19.12
C PRO A 43 -2.76 -6.98 -19.23
N GLY A 44 -1.73 -6.20 -18.88
CA GLY A 44 -1.76 -4.74 -18.91
C GLY A 44 -2.52 -4.08 -17.76
N LYS A 45 -3.00 -4.85 -16.79
CA LYS A 45 -3.62 -4.33 -15.56
C LYS A 45 -2.77 -4.64 -14.35
N ASP A 46 -2.67 -3.68 -13.43
CA ASP A 46 -1.89 -3.79 -12.18
C ASP A 46 -2.65 -4.51 -11.05
N SER A 47 -3.49 -5.51 -11.39
CA SER A 47 -4.32 -6.20 -10.40
C SER A 47 -3.61 -7.31 -9.64
N ASP A 48 -2.75 -8.06 -10.31
CA ASP A 48 -2.01 -9.20 -9.73
C ASP A 48 -0.65 -9.32 -10.41
N THR A 49 0.29 -8.52 -9.95
CA THR A 49 1.68 -8.55 -10.41
C THR A 49 2.55 -9.39 -9.49
N VAL A 50 3.77 -9.68 -9.92
CA VAL A 50 4.78 -10.34 -9.08
C VAL A 50 5.01 -9.61 -7.75
N PHE A 51 4.87 -8.27 -7.73
CA PHE A 51 5.02 -7.45 -6.52
C PHE A 51 3.91 -7.71 -5.53
N HIS A 52 2.65 -7.76 -5.98
CA HIS A 52 1.49 -8.10 -5.16
C HIS A 52 1.66 -9.48 -4.52
N ARG A 53 2.05 -10.49 -5.31
CA ARG A 53 2.27 -11.85 -4.79
C ARG A 53 3.39 -11.93 -3.77
N LYS A 54 4.54 -11.29 -4.03
CA LYS A 54 5.65 -11.21 -3.07
C LYS A 54 5.19 -10.57 -1.76
N PHE A 55 4.51 -9.44 -1.84
CA PHE A 55 4.04 -8.70 -0.68
C PHE A 55 3.06 -9.50 0.18
N TYR A 56 1.98 -9.99 -0.41
CA TYR A 56 0.97 -10.72 0.36
C TYR A 56 1.44 -12.09 0.84
N ASN A 57 2.29 -12.77 0.09
CA ASN A 57 2.90 -14.02 0.56
C ASN A 57 3.82 -13.77 1.77
N LYS A 58 4.60 -12.70 1.74
CA LYS A 58 5.45 -12.33 2.87
C LYS A 58 4.62 -11.96 4.11
N LEU A 59 3.54 -11.21 3.95
CA LEU A 59 2.61 -10.91 5.06
C LEU A 59 2.01 -12.19 5.66
N ARG A 60 1.52 -13.12 4.83
CA ARG A 60 0.95 -14.40 5.29
C ARG A 60 1.99 -15.26 6.03
N SER A 61 3.26 -15.18 5.66
CA SER A 61 4.35 -15.91 6.34
C SER A 61 4.83 -15.23 7.63
N GLY A 62 4.25 -14.11 8.03
CA GLY A 62 4.57 -13.45 9.29
C GLY A 62 5.69 -12.41 9.17
N TRP A 63 5.55 -11.43 8.31
CA TRP A 63 6.51 -10.32 8.14
C TRP A 63 6.47 -9.34 9.31
N LYS A 64 7.09 -9.74 10.40
CA LYS A 64 7.01 -9.04 11.69
C LYS A 64 7.44 -7.58 11.59
N ASP A 65 8.58 -7.29 10.98
CA ASP A 65 9.14 -5.93 10.94
C ASP A 65 8.22 -4.96 10.19
N PHE A 66 7.61 -5.40 9.10
CA PHE A 66 6.64 -4.61 8.37
C PHE A 66 5.36 -4.39 9.18
N VAL A 67 4.83 -5.45 9.80
CA VAL A 67 3.59 -5.37 10.60
C VAL A 67 3.79 -4.47 11.82
N ASP A 68 4.92 -4.55 12.48
CA ASP A 68 5.24 -3.70 13.63
C ASP A 68 5.38 -2.23 13.20
N THR A 69 6.06 -1.98 12.09
CA THR A 69 6.18 -0.64 11.49
C THR A 69 4.80 -0.07 11.12
N TYR A 70 3.95 -0.88 10.50
CA TYR A 70 2.59 -0.50 10.11
C TYR A 70 1.74 -0.14 11.33
N LYS A 71 1.73 -0.97 12.37
CA LYS A 71 1.00 -0.71 13.60
C LYS A 71 1.51 0.54 14.33
N CYS A 72 2.83 0.72 14.35
CA CYS A 72 3.46 1.91 14.92
C CYS A 72 3.02 3.17 14.17
N PHE A 73 3.04 3.14 12.84
CA PHE A 73 2.60 4.24 11.97
C PHE A 73 1.13 4.60 12.22
N ILE A 74 0.24 3.60 12.29
CA ILE A 74 -1.17 3.84 12.59
C ILE A 74 -1.34 4.51 13.95
N ARG A 75 -0.69 3.98 14.98
CA ARG A 75 -0.81 4.55 16.35
C ARG A 75 -0.25 5.95 16.46
N GLU A 76 0.90 6.22 15.84
CA GLU A 76 1.64 7.46 16.06
C GLU A 76 1.29 8.57 15.04
N ARG A 77 0.80 8.20 13.87
CA ARG A 77 0.47 9.17 12.80
C ARG A 77 -1.01 9.20 12.47
N ILE A 78 -1.63 8.06 12.19
CA ILE A 78 -3.01 8.03 11.72
C ILE A 78 -3.99 8.34 12.85
N ALA A 79 -3.85 7.69 14.00
CA ALA A 79 -4.76 7.89 15.13
C ALA A 79 -4.84 9.37 15.60
N PRO A 80 -3.73 10.11 15.73
CA PRO A 80 -3.78 11.53 16.02
C PRO A 80 -4.44 12.37 14.92
N ILE A 81 -4.19 12.07 13.65
CA ILE A 81 -4.83 12.77 12.52
C ILE A 81 -6.34 12.58 12.54
N MET A 82 -6.79 11.39 12.91
CA MET A 82 -8.21 11.05 13.05
C MET A 82 -8.84 11.60 14.33
N GLY A 83 -8.06 12.12 15.26
CA GLY A 83 -8.54 12.50 16.60
C GLY A 83 -9.09 11.32 17.40
N ALA A 84 -8.59 10.11 17.14
CA ALA A 84 -9.07 8.88 17.75
C ALA A 84 -8.63 8.77 19.21
N LYS A 85 -9.47 9.25 20.13
CA LYS A 85 -9.21 9.20 21.59
C LYS A 85 -9.58 7.86 22.20
N ASP A 86 -10.63 7.23 21.69
CA ASP A 86 -11.24 6.02 22.26
C ASP A 86 -10.86 4.74 21.48
N GLY A 87 -9.96 4.86 20.52
CA GLY A 87 -9.51 3.77 19.69
C GLY A 87 -9.77 3.99 18.20
N LEU A 88 -9.18 3.15 17.39
CA LEU A 88 -9.28 3.19 15.94
C LEU A 88 -9.41 1.77 15.40
N ILE A 89 -10.41 1.54 14.58
CA ILE A 89 -10.52 0.32 13.79
C ILE A 89 -9.81 0.56 12.47
N TYR A 90 -8.92 -0.34 12.11
CA TYR A 90 -8.14 -0.22 10.88
C TYR A 90 -7.95 -1.57 10.20
N GLN A 91 -7.64 -1.54 8.93
CA GLN A 91 -7.38 -2.73 8.13
C GLN A 91 -6.17 -3.50 8.68
N THR A 92 -6.30 -4.80 8.88
CA THR A 92 -5.24 -5.64 9.46
C THR A 92 -3.95 -5.61 8.65
N TRP A 93 -4.08 -5.62 7.32
CA TRP A 93 -2.97 -5.46 6.37
C TRP A 93 -3.29 -4.34 5.39
N PRO A 94 -2.32 -3.49 5.05
CA PRO A 94 -2.54 -2.46 4.05
C PRO A 94 -2.73 -3.07 2.67
N THR A 95 -3.47 -2.38 1.82
CA THR A 95 -3.55 -2.72 0.41
C THR A 95 -2.33 -2.16 -0.32
N LEU A 96 -1.58 -3.03 -0.99
CA LEU A 96 -0.51 -2.60 -1.88
C LEU A 96 -1.09 -2.15 -3.21
N ARG A 97 -0.63 -1.01 -3.68
CA ARG A 97 -0.87 -0.52 -5.05
C ARG A 97 0.48 -0.36 -5.75
N VAL A 98 0.60 -0.93 -6.93
CA VAL A 98 1.77 -0.77 -7.79
C VAL A 98 1.25 -0.34 -9.16
N HIS A 99 1.76 0.77 -9.66
CA HIS A 99 1.43 1.28 -10.99
C HIS A 99 2.67 1.22 -11.86
N LEU A 100 2.63 0.34 -12.85
CA LEU A 100 3.73 0.18 -13.79
C LEU A 100 3.51 1.03 -15.04
N PRO A 101 4.56 1.54 -15.67
CA PRO A 101 4.44 2.34 -16.88
C PRO A 101 3.68 1.59 -17.99
N GLY A 102 2.76 2.28 -18.64
CA GLY A 102 1.97 1.73 -19.75
C GLY A 102 0.81 0.83 -19.34
N ASN A 103 0.62 0.55 -18.05
CA ASN A 103 -0.51 -0.23 -17.56
C ASN A 103 -1.72 0.63 -17.23
N VAL A 104 -2.88 0.01 -17.28
CA VAL A 104 -4.14 0.63 -16.89
C VAL A 104 -4.38 0.40 -15.40
N ALA A 105 -4.77 1.45 -14.70
CA ALA A 105 -5.18 1.34 -13.31
C ALA A 105 -6.36 0.38 -13.16
N VAL A 106 -6.35 -0.39 -12.08
CA VAL A 106 -7.39 -1.38 -11.80
C VAL A 106 -8.62 -0.72 -11.19
N GLY A 107 -9.77 -1.14 -11.65
CA GLY A 107 -11.06 -0.69 -11.18
C GLY A 107 -11.64 0.48 -12.00
N GLY A 108 -12.95 0.43 -12.23
CA GLY A 108 -13.69 1.56 -12.76
C GLY A 108 -13.85 2.68 -11.71
N TRP A 109 -14.30 3.84 -12.14
CA TRP A 109 -14.67 4.92 -11.22
C TRP A 109 -15.77 4.44 -10.27
N HIS A 110 -15.52 4.53 -8.96
CA HIS A 110 -16.45 4.10 -7.92
C HIS A 110 -16.28 4.97 -6.67
N ARG A 111 -17.25 4.90 -5.79
CA ARG A 111 -17.12 5.37 -4.41
C ARG A 111 -16.95 4.15 -3.52
N ASP A 112 -16.18 4.29 -2.45
CA ASP A 112 -15.91 3.18 -1.52
C ASP A 112 -17.20 2.58 -0.96
N ARG A 113 -18.22 3.40 -0.69
CA ARG A 113 -19.54 2.93 -0.25
C ARG A 113 -20.23 1.98 -1.24
N ASP A 114 -19.88 2.05 -2.52
CA ASP A 114 -20.44 1.15 -3.54
C ASP A 114 -19.92 -0.30 -3.37
N TYR A 115 -18.86 -0.47 -2.55
CA TYR A 115 -18.26 -1.75 -2.16
C TYR A 115 -18.49 -2.09 -0.66
N ASN A 116 -19.57 -1.60 -0.07
CA ASN A 116 -19.98 -1.85 1.32
C ASN A 116 -18.97 -1.35 2.38
N HIS A 117 -18.19 -0.33 2.07
CA HIS A 117 -17.37 0.33 3.08
C HIS A 117 -18.26 1.11 4.06
N PRO A 118 -17.96 1.03 5.36
CA PRO A 118 -18.80 1.66 6.38
C PRO A 118 -18.79 3.18 6.26
N PRO A 119 -19.87 3.86 6.66
CA PRO A 119 -19.90 5.31 6.73
C PRO A 119 -18.81 5.82 7.68
N GLY A 120 -18.08 6.85 7.25
CA GLY A 120 -17.00 7.45 8.05
C GLY A 120 -15.64 6.79 7.88
N GLU A 121 -15.52 5.77 7.04
CA GLU A 121 -14.21 5.24 6.66
C GLU A 121 -13.38 6.32 5.96
N MET A 122 -12.10 6.38 6.31
CA MET A 122 -11.12 7.25 5.65
C MET A 122 -10.00 6.43 5.06
N ASN A 123 -9.69 6.69 3.81
CA ASN A 123 -8.55 6.10 3.13
C ASN A 123 -7.29 6.95 3.31
N PHE A 124 -6.21 6.30 3.67
CA PHE A 124 -4.88 6.88 3.73
C PHE A 124 -4.00 6.21 2.69
N VAL A 125 -3.42 6.99 1.80
CA VAL A 125 -2.45 6.51 0.81
C VAL A 125 -1.06 6.92 1.29
N VAL A 126 -0.18 5.95 1.44
CA VAL A 126 1.23 6.16 1.81
C VAL A 126 2.06 5.95 0.54
N ALA A 127 2.63 7.05 0.04
CA ALA A 127 3.58 6.97 -1.07
C ALA A 127 4.94 6.45 -0.56
N ILE A 128 5.50 5.50 -1.29
CA ILE A 128 6.77 4.83 -0.97
C ILE A 128 7.67 4.77 -2.21
#